data_1fe73f83d9ffa043c5826aa34cc27b43
#
_entry.id   1fe73f83d9ffa043c5826aa34cc27b43
#
_cell.length_a   1.000
_cell.length_b   1.000
_cell.length_c   1.000
_cell.angle_alpha   90.00
_cell.angle_beta   90.00
_cell.angle_gamma   90.00
#
_symmetry.space_group_name_H-M   'P 1'
#
loop_
_entity.id
_entity.type
_entity.pdbx_description
1 polymer ?
#
loop_
_entity_poly.entity_id
_entity_poly.type
_entity_poly.pdbx_seq_one_letter_code
_entity_poly.pdbx_strand_id
1 'polypeptide(L)'
;MKKLLSAFAAAAVLTSLPAFAAEKLSVAATAVPHAEILEFVKPTLAEEGVDLDIHVFTDYVQPNVQVAEKRLDANFFQHLPYLEEFNSSRGTDLVSVTGVHVEPFGAYSRKIKSLDELPEGANVVIPNDATNGGRALLLLQKAGVITLKDEGNILSTPSDIAANPKNIRIRALEAATLPRVLDQVDLALINTNYALEAGLNPTADALVIEGADSPYVNILVARSDNAESDAMQKLAAALNSPEVKAFIEEKYQGQILPTFE
;
A
#
# COMPACT_ATOMS: atom_id res chain seq x y z
N MET A 1 -27.79 -42.73 -71.70
CA MET A 1 -28.24 -41.75 -70.71
C MET A 1 -27.26 -41.81 -69.52
N LYS A 2 -26.25 -40.94 -69.47
CA LYS A 2 -25.25 -40.86 -68.39
C LYS A 2 -25.64 -39.67 -67.51
N LYS A 3 -25.96 -39.97 -66.24
CA LYS A 3 -26.22 -38.91 -65.20
C LYS A 3 -24.89 -38.47 -64.60
N LEU A 4 -24.53 -37.21 -64.79
CA LEU A 4 -23.45 -36.52 -64.04
C LEU A 4 -23.97 -36.15 -62.65
N LEU A 5 -23.37 -36.65 -61.60
CA LEU A 5 -23.51 -36.14 -60.25
C LEU A 5 -22.44 -35.08 -60.04
N SER A 6 -22.84 -33.82 -59.88
CA SER A 6 -21.95 -32.73 -59.45
C SER A 6 -21.93 -32.72 -57.93
N ALA A 7 -20.76 -33.04 -57.31
CA ALA A 7 -20.51 -32.88 -55.87
C ALA A 7 -20.07 -31.44 -55.62
N PHE A 8 -20.86 -30.67 -54.87
CA PHE A 8 -20.48 -29.37 -54.33
C PHE A 8 -19.66 -29.62 -53.04
N ALA A 9 -18.36 -29.37 -53.09
CA ALA A 9 -17.51 -29.32 -51.88
C ALA A 9 -17.61 -27.94 -51.29
N ALA A 10 -18.34 -27.80 -50.17
CA ALA A 10 -18.34 -26.57 -49.37
C ALA A 10 -17.05 -26.50 -48.56
N ALA A 11 -16.11 -25.63 -48.95
CA ALA A 11 -14.92 -25.33 -48.18
C ALA A 11 -15.30 -24.44 -46.97
N ALA A 12 -15.34 -25.01 -45.78
CA ALA A 12 -15.44 -24.24 -44.54
C ALA A 12 -14.12 -23.48 -44.28
N VAL A 13 -14.11 -22.20 -44.51
CA VAL A 13 -13.01 -21.31 -44.12
C VAL A 13 -13.09 -21.13 -42.62
N LEU A 14 -12.29 -21.90 -41.88
CA LEU A 14 -12.00 -21.66 -40.46
C LEU A 14 -11.17 -20.39 -40.38
N THR A 15 -11.79 -19.26 -40.11
CA THR A 15 -11.09 -18.04 -39.72
C THR A 15 -10.55 -18.26 -38.28
N SER A 16 -9.29 -18.65 -38.16
CA SER A 16 -8.57 -18.60 -36.90
C SER A 16 -8.42 -17.13 -36.50
N LEU A 17 -9.21 -16.69 -35.51
CA LEU A 17 -8.93 -15.44 -34.83
C LEU A 17 -7.52 -15.53 -34.20
N PRO A 18 -6.65 -14.53 -34.38
CA PRO A 18 -5.37 -14.54 -33.68
C PRO A 18 -5.67 -14.53 -32.17
N ALA A 19 -5.30 -15.57 -31.47
CA ALA A 19 -5.23 -15.54 -30.01
C ALA A 19 -4.10 -14.56 -29.66
N PHE A 20 -4.42 -13.34 -29.27
CA PHE A 20 -3.46 -12.45 -28.66
C PHE A 20 -3.02 -13.13 -27.34
N ALA A 21 -1.72 -13.41 -27.21
CA ALA A 21 -1.17 -13.85 -25.92
C ALA A 21 -1.41 -12.71 -24.92
N ALA A 22 -1.90 -13.07 -23.72
CA ALA A 22 -2.08 -12.08 -22.66
C ALA A 22 -0.74 -11.40 -22.34
N GLU A 23 -0.78 -10.09 -22.19
CA GLU A 23 0.39 -9.30 -21.78
C GLU A 23 0.67 -9.55 -20.30
N LYS A 24 1.89 -10.03 -19.98
CA LYS A 24 2.27 -10.28 -18.59
C LYS A 24 2.61 -8.98 -17.90
N LEU A 25 2.04 -8.76 -16.71
CA LEU A 25 2.30 -7.61 -15.84
C LEU A 25 2.64 -8.09 -14.44
N SER A 26 3.89 -7.90 -14.02
CA SER A 26 4.38 -8.34 -12.71
C SER A 26 4.35 -7.19 -11.69
N VAL A 27 3.70 -7.41 -10.53
CA VAL A 27 3.48 -6.38 -9.52
C VAL A 27 3.93 -6.85 -8.15
N ALA A 28 4.83 -6.10 -7.51
CA ALA A 28 5.20 -6.27 -6.11
C ALA A 28 4.14 -5.64 -5.19
N ALA A 29 3.74 -6.31 -4.13
CA ALA A 29 2.76 -5.81 -3.17
C ALA A 29 3.05 -6.33 -1.76
N THR A 30 2.56 -5.63 -0.73
CA THR A 30 2.41 -6.22 0.61
C THR A 30 1.13 -7.06 0.67
N ALA A 31 1.06 -8.01 1.63
CA ALA A 31 -0.01 -9.01 1.65
C ALA A 31 -1.41 -8.38 1.78
N VAL A 32 -1.62 -7.54 2.79
CA VAL A 32 -2.89 -6.90 3.11
C VAL A 32 -2.70 -5.38 3.17
N PRO A 33 -3.53 -4.57 2.55
CA PRO A 33 -4.66 -4.90 1.67
C PRO A 33 -4.24 -5.08 0.20
N HIS A 34 -3.00 -4.74 -0.15
CA HIS A 34 -2.54 -4.50 -1.50
C HIS A 34 -2.66 -5.74 -2.41
N ALA A 35 -2.06 -6.88 -2.02
CA ALA A 35 -2.19 -8.10 -2.80
C ALA A 35 -3.63 -8.60 -2.87
N GLU A 36 -4.43 -8.40 -1.82
CA GLU A 36 -5.84 -8.78 -1.83
C GLU A 36 -6.66 -7.97 -2.84
N ILE A 37 -6.38 -6.66 -2.97
CA ILE A 37 -7.01 -5.79 -3.97
C ILE A 37 -6.55 -6.20 -5.39
N LEU A 38 -5.25 -6.51 -5.58
CA LEU A 38 -4.74 -7.00 -6.86
C LEU A 38 -5.36 -8.35 -7.27
N GLU A 39 -5.49 -9.29 -6.33
CA GLU A 39 -6.17 -10.57 -6.59
C GLU A 39 -7.65 -10.39 -6.95
N PHE A 40 -8.31 -9.38 -6.37
CA PHE A 40 -9.70 -9.06 -6.70
C PHE A 40 -9.85 -8.58 -8.16
N VAL A 41 -8.93 -7.74 -8.66
CA VAL A 41 -9.01 -7.22 -10.05
C VAL A 41 -8.43 -8.17 -11.09
N LYS A 42 -7.66 -9.18 -10.69
CA LYS A 42 -6.96 -10.12 -11.58
C LYS A 42 -7.87 -10.81 -12.61
N PRO A 43 -9.08 -11.31 -12.27
CA PRO A 43 -9.99 -11.91 -13.25
C PRO A 43 -10.43 -10.93 -14.33
N THR A 44 -10.78 -9.70 -13.95
CA THR A 44 -11.18 -8.63 -14.89
C THR A 44 -10.04 -8.29 -15.85
N LEU A 45 -8.82 -8.16 -15.34
CA LEU A 45 -7.63 -7.92 -16.16
C LEU A 45 -7.35 -9.06 -17.13
N ALA A 46 -7.57 -10.32 -16.73
CA ALA A 46 -7.41 -11.47 -17.61
C ALA A 46 -8.40 -11.43 -18.79
N GLU A 47 -9.65 -11.00 -18.59
CA GLU A 47 -10.64 -10.77 -19.65
C GLU A 47 -10.21 -9.65 -20.62
N GLU A 48 -9.44 -8.68 -20.13
CA GLU A 48 -8.86 -7.58 -20.92
C GLU A 48 -7.51 -7.92 -21.56
N GLY A 49 -7.06 -9.17 -21.43
CA GLY A 49 -5.83 -9.66 -22.04
C GLY A 49 -4.56 -9.32 -21.24
N VAL A 50 -4.67 -9.04 -19.94
CA VAL A 50 -3.53 -8.84 -19.03
C VAL A 50 -3.41 -10.01 -18.06
N ASP A 51 -2.24 -10.67 -18.06
CA ASP A 51 -1.88 -11.73 -17.10
C ASP A 51 -1.14 -11.11 -15.92
N LEU A 52 -1.86 -10.83 -14.82
CA LEU A 52 -1.32 -10.21 -13.62
C LEU A 52 -0.58 -11.23 -12.77
N ASP A 53 0.73 -11.01 -12.57
CA ASP A 53 1.62 -11.82 -11.75
C ASP A 53 1.97 -11.05 -10.45
N ILE A 54 1.43 -11.49 -9.31
CA ILE A 54 1.52 -10.79 -8.03
C ILE A 54 2.62 -11.39 -7.18
N HIS A 55 3.57 -10.55 -6.76
CA HIS A 55 4.70 -10.93 -5.91
C HIS A 55 4.58 -10.26 -4.54
N VAL A 56 4.32 -11.07 -3.50
CA VAL A 56 4.14 -10.57 -2.14
C VAL A 56 5.46 -10.38 -1.42
N PHE A 57 5.66 -9.20 -0.84
CA PHE A 57 6.81 -8.81 -0.02
C PHE A 57 6.37 -8.48 1.40
N THR A 58 7.28 -8.68 2.36
CA THR A 58 7.03 -8.42 3.79
C THR A 58 7.71 -7.16 4.31
N ASP A 59 8.44 -6.44 3.46
CA ASP A 59 9.16 -5.20 3.78
C ASP A 59 8.83 -4.09 2.79
N TYR A 60 9.23 -2.85 3.11
CA TYR A 60 8.97 -1.68 2.28
C TYR A 60 10.13 -1.28 1.34
N VAL A 61 11.28 -1.97 1.40
CA VAL A 61 12.45 -1.62 0.60
C VAL A 61 12.46 -2.36 -0.73
N GLN A 62 12.24 -3.68 -0.68
CA GLN A 62 12.37 -4.55 -1.84
C GLN A 62 11.41 -4.22 -2.98
N PRO A 63 10.12 -3.88 -2.78
CA PRO A 63 9.22 -3.60 -3.90
C PRO A 63 9.73 -2.49 -4.83
N ASN A 64 10.26 -1.39 -4.30
CA ASN A 64 10.85 -0.33 -5.12
C ASN A 64 12.15 -0.75 -5.81
N VAL A 65 13.01 -1.50 -5.11
CA VAL A 65 14.26 -2.04 -5.68
C VAL A 65 13.98 -2.95 -6.87
N GLN A 66 13.01 -3.86 -6.75
CA GLN A 66 12.65 -4.80 -7.83
C GLN A 66 12.16 -4.05 -9.09
N VAL A 67 11.36 -2.99 -8.90
CA VAL A 67 10.85 -2.17 -10.02
C VAL A 67 11.96 -1.31 -10.63
N ALA A 68 12.77 -0.64 -9.81
CA ALA A 68 13.88 0.19 -10.29
C ALA A 68 14.92 -0.63 -11.07
N GLU A 69 15.19 -1.87 -10.65
CA GLU A 69 16.11 -2.79 -11.32
C GLU A 69 15.47 -3.57 -12.50
N LYS A 70 14.24 -3.23 -12.89
CA LYS A 70 13.49 -3.86 -13.99
C LYS A 70 13.26 -5.37 -13.84
N ARG A 71 13.22 -5.87 -12.60
CA ARG A 71 12.89 -7.26 -12.30
C ARG A 71 11.38 -7.48 -12.22
N LEU A 72 10.64 -6.46 -11.78
CA LEU A 72 9.18 -6.39 -11.79
C LEU A 72 8.74 -5.11 -12.51
N ASP A 73 7.50 -5.08 -12.97
CA ASP A 73 6.98 -3.97 -13.78
C ASP A 73 6.43 -2.83 -12.94
N ALA A 74 5.80 -3.15 -11.81
CA ALA A 74 5.17 -2.19 -10.93
C ALA A 74 5.23 -2.62 -9.46
N ASN A 75 4.85 -1.71 -8.55
CA ASN A 75 4.51 -2.07 -7.19
C ASN A 75 3.27 -1.31 -6.68
N PHE A 76 2.64 -1.92 -5.68
CA PHE A 76 1.50 -1.37 -4.98
C PHE A 76 1.64 -1.71 -3.49
N PHE A 77 2.16 -0.77 -2.68
CA PHE A 77 2.43 -0.99 -1.24
C PHE A 77 2.69 0.31 -0.47
N GLN A 78 2.87 1.45 -1.14
CA GLN A 78 3.43 2.68 -0.60
C GLN A 78 2.55 3.89 -0.87
N HIS A 79 2.76 4.94 -0.07
CA HIS A 79 2.20 6.27 -0.29
C HIS A 79 3.20 7.21 -0.98
N LEU A 80 2.70 8.29 -1.56
CA LEU A 80 3.50 9.23 -2.35
C LEU A 80 4.73 9.80 -1.59
N PRO A 81 4.64 10.26 -0.33
CA PRO A 81 5.82 10.75 0.39
C PRO A 81 6.93 9.70 0.54
N TYR A 82 6.58 8.40 0.67
CA TYR A 82 7.56 7.32 0.73
C TYR A 82 8.29 7.14 -0.61
N LEU A 83 7.55 7.20 -1.72
CA LEU A 83 8.13 7.13 -3.06
C LEU A 83 9.10 8.28 -3.33
N GLU A 84 8.71 9.52 -2.97
CA GLU A 84 9.54 10.71 -3.16
C GLU A 84 10.85 10.61 -2.39
N GLU A 85 10.79 10.19 -1.13
CA GLU A 85 11.97 9.97 -0.28
C GLU A 85 12.85 8.83 -0.82
N PHE A 86 12.25 7.72 -1.27
CA PHE A 86 13.00 6.62 -1.88
C PHE A 86 13.74 7.08 -3.14
N ASN A 87 13.06 7.79 -4.03
CA ASN A 87 13.68 8.33 -5.25
C ASN A 87 14.83 9.30 -4.92
N SER A 88 14.61 10.21 -3.98
CA SER A 88 15.62 11.19 -3.54
C SER A 88 16.86 10.50 -2.95
N SER A 89 16.64 9.55 -2.05
CA SER A 89 17.72 8.88 -1.32
C SER A 89 18.50 7.86 -2.16
N ARG A 90 17.87 7.28 -3.18
CA ARG A 90 18.44 6.22 -4.03
C ARG A 90 18.82 6.67 -5.43
N GLY A 91 18.43 7.89 -5.83
CA GLY A 91 18.68 8.41 -7.19
C GLY A 91 17.88 7.65 -8.24
N THR A 92 16.66 7.20 -7.89
CA THR A 92 15.72 6.53 -8.81
C THR A 92 14.67 7.52 -9.31
N ASP A 93 13.92 7.13 -10.37
CA ASP A 93 12.92 7.94 -11.05
C ASP A 93 11.57 7.21 -11.20
N LEU A 94 11.21 6.40 -10.20
CA LEU A 94 9.92 5.73 -10.17
C LEU A 94 8.79 6.76 -10.11
N VAL A 95 7.67 6.47 -10.78
CA VAL A 95 6.55 7.40 -10.89
C VAL A 95 5.26 6.81 -10.33
N SER A 96 4.43 7.67 -9.74
CA SER A 96 3.06 7.32 -9.36
C SER A 96 2.19 7.25 -10.61
N VAL A 97 1.48 6.14 -10.80
CA VAL A 97 0.53 5.93 -11.90
C VAL A 97 -0.87 6.38 -11.49
N THR A 98 -1.34 5.93 -10.32
CA THR A 98 -2.65 6.34 -9.76
C THR A 98 -2.67 6.16 -8.26
N GLY A 99 -3.51 6.96 -7.56
CA GLY A 99 -3.87 6.77 -6.17
C GLY A 99 -5.02 5.77 -6.04
N VAL A 100 -5.07 5.02 -4.94
CA VAL A 100 -6.10 3.99 -4.75
C VAL A 100 -6.82 4.15 -3.41
N HIS A 101 -6.11 4.18 -2.28
CA HIS A 101 -6.72 4.22 -0.96
C HIS A 101 -5.83 4.90 0.07
N VAL A 102 -6.43 5.29 1.20
CA VAL A 102 -5.73 5.74 2.39
C VAL A 102 -5.81 4.65 3.46
N GLU A 103 -4.71 4.45 4.16
CA GLU A 103 -4.59 3.62 5.34
C GLU A 103 -4.34 4.51 6.56
N PRO A 104 -5.38 4.85 7.37
CA PRO A 104 -5.20 5.67 8.55
C PRO A 104 -4.21 5.03 9.52
N PHE A 105 -3.10 5.71 9.81
CA PHE A 105 -2.04 5.24 10.68
C PHE A 105 -2.47 5.27 12.15
N GLY A 106 -2.12 4.25 12.95
CA GLY A 106 -2.60 4.13 14.31
C GLY A 106 -1.52 3.88 15.36
N ALA A 107 -1.84 4.24 16.61
CA ALA A 107 -1.04 3.91 17.79
C ALA A 107 -1.76 2.86 18.65
N TYR A 108 -1.05 1.81 19.01
CA TYR A 108 -1.59 0.63 19.66
C TYR A 108 -0.86 0.31 20.96
N SER A 109 -1.59 -0.28 21.91
CA SER A 109 -1.03 -0.78 23.16
C SER A 109 -1.78 -2.01 23.65
N ARG A 110 -1.07 -2.92 24.33
CA ARG A 110 -1.68 -4.00 25.11
C ARG A 110 -1.64 -3.74 26.62
N LYS A 111 -1.03 -2.62 27.05
CA LYS A 111 -0.82 -2.31 28.47
C LYS A 111 -1.73 -1.19 28.97
N ILE A 112 -2.10 -0.24 28.10
CA ILE A 112 -2.95 0.91 28.43
C ILE A 112 -4.17 0.94 27.51
N LYS A 113 -5.23 1.63 27.94
CA LYS A 113 -6.48 1.78 27.18
C LYS A 113 -6.71 3.20 26.68
N SER A 114 -5.89 4.15 27.12
CA SER A 114 -5.93 5.55 26.71
C SER A 114 -4.52 6.13 26.79
N LEU A 115 -4.21 7.14 25.95
CA LEU A 115 -2.92 7.82 25.99
C LEU A 115 -2.69 8.63 27.28
N ASP A 116 -3.76 8.94 28.01
CA ASP A 116 -3.66 9.58 29.35
C ASP A 116 -2.97 8.65 30.36
N GLU A 117 -3.14 7.33 30.21
CA GLU A 117 -2.53 6.31 31.05
C GLU A 117 -1.06 6.03 30.70
N LEU A 118 -0.52 6.68 29.64
CA LEU A 118 0.89 6.48 29.23
C LEU A 118 1.82 6.89 30.37
N PRO A 119 2.65 5.96 30.91
CA PRO A 119 3.48 6.25 32.07
C PRO A 119 4.63 7.19 31.71
N GLU A 120 5.18 7.86 32.73
CA GLU A 120 6.43 8.58 32.58
C GLU A 120 7.56 7.62 32.19
N GLY A 121 8.40 8.01 31.24
CA GLY A 121 9.47 7.18 30.71
C GLY A 121 8.99 6.01 29.86
N ALA A 122 7.74 6.02 29.37
CA ALA A 122 7.17 4.96 28.52
C ALA A 122 8.06 4.61 27.33
N ASN A 123 8.14 3.31 27.02
CA ASN A 123 8.81 2.84 25.82
C ASN A 123 7.87 2.89 24.63
N VAL A 124 8.17 3.74 23.66
CA VAL A 124 7.38 3.95 22.45
C VAL A 124 8.21 3.49 21.24
N VAL A 125 7.59 2.76 20.33
CA VAL A 125 8.25 2.31 19.09
C VAL A 125 7.53 2.88 17.87
N ILE A 126 8.33 3.30 16.88
CA ILE A 126 7.87 3.88 15.62
C ILE A 126 8.58 3.22 14.43
N PRO A 127 8.06 3.35 13.19
CA PRO A 127 8.78 2.93 12.00
C PRO A 127 10.15 3.62 11.86
N ASN A 128 11.13 2.93 11.27
CA ASN A 128 12.50 3.44 11.13
C ASN A 128 12.78 4.12 9.78
N ASP A 129 11.84 4.05 8.82
CA ASP A 129 11.96 4.84 7.61
C ASP A 129 11.57 6.31 7.87
N ALA A 130 12.17 7.23 7.12
CA ALA A 130 12.07 8.66 7.39
C ALA A 130 10.62 9.17 7.36
N THR A 131 9.83 8.74 6.39
CA THR A 131 8.47 9.26 6.20
C THR A 131 7.46 8.68 7.20
N ASN A 132 7.46 7.37 7.45
CA ASN A 132 6.59 6.76 8.46
C ASN A 132 7.05 7.09 9.89
N GLY A 133 8.35 7.24 10.12
CA GLY A 133 8.88 7.74 11.40
C GLY A 133 8.39 9.16 11.70
N GLY A 134 8.50 10.07 10.74
CA GLY A 134 7.98 11.43 10.84
C GLY A 134 6.46 11.47 11.02
N ARG A 135 5.73 10.67 10.24
CA ARG A 135 4.27 10.48 10.36
C ARG A 135 3.86 10.04 11.78
N ALA A 136 4.61 9.10 12.35
CA ALA A 136 4.39 8.64 13.74
C ALA A 136 4.56 9.77 14.75
N LEU A 137 5.60 10.60 14.60
CA LEU A 137 5.83 11.75 15.48
C LEU A 137 4.74 12.81 15.33
N LEU A 138 4.27 13.07 14.12
CA LEU A 138 3.14 13.97 13.87
C LEU A 138 1.85 13.47 14.53
N LEU A 139 1.59 12.15 14.50
CA LEU A 139 0.43 11.57 15.18
C LEU A 139 0.55 11.71 16.70
N LEU A 140 1.73 11.48 17.28
CA LEU A 140 1.98 11.71 18.71
C LEU A 140 1.81 13.18 19.10
N GLN A 141 2.23 14.12 18.27
CA GLN A 141 2.00 15.55 18.46
C GLN A 141 0.50 15.89 18.40
N LYS A 142 -0.21 15.42 17.37
CA LYS A 142 -1.67 15.63 17.24
C LYS A 142 -2.42 15.08 18.45
N ALA A 143 -1.92 13.99 19.05
CA ALA A 143 -2.46 13.40 20.26
C ALA A 143 -2.03 14.10 21.57
N GLY A 144 -1.22 15.16 21.50
CA GLY A 144 -0.75 15.91 22.65
C GLY A 144 0.31 15.20 23.51
N VAL A 145 0.92 14.12 23.01
CA VAL A 145 1.94 13.36 23.75
C VAL A 145 3.30 14.05 23.71
N ILE A 146 3.65 14.67 22.57
CA ILE A 146 4.88 15.43 22.35
C ILE A 146 4.57 16.74 21.62
N THR A 147 5.57 17.64 21.54
CA THR A 147 5.56 18.79 20.64
C THR A 147 6.81 18.75 19.78
N LEU A 148 6.68 18.96 18.47
CA LEU A 148 7.79 19.05 17.53
C LEU A 148 8.22 20.50 17.34
N LYS A 149 9.48 20.72 16.93
CA LYS A 149 10.02 22.04 16.58
C LYS A 149 9.36 22.64 15.35
N ASP A 150 9.01 21.80 14.39
CA ASP A 150 8.25 22.13 13.19
C ASP A 150 7.03 21.19 13.12
N GLU A 151 5.85 21.75 13.31
CA GLU A 151 4.59 21.01 13.42
C GLU A 151 4.14 20.37 12.09
N GLY A 152 4.70 20.81 10.96
CA GLY A 152 4.33 20.34 9.62
C GLY A 152 5.38 19.47 8.95
N ASN A 153 6.55 19.27 9.56
CA ASN A 153 7.64 18.52 8.93
C ASN A 153 7.38 17.01 8.95
N ILE A 154 7.02 16.46 7.79
CA ILE A 154 6.77 15.02 7.59
C ILE A 154 8.02 14.15 7.72
N LEU A 155 9.21 14.74 7.74
CA LEU A 155 10.51 14.06 7.94
C LEU A 155 11.10 14.32 9.32
N SER A 156 10.27 14.72 10.30
CA SER A 156 10.71 14.91 11.68
C SER A 156 11.31 13.62 12.26
N THR A 157 12.35 13.80 13.06
CA THR A 157 13.04 12.72 13.79
C THR A 157 12.85 12.93 15.30
N PRO A 158 13.18 11.95 16.16
CA PRO A 158 13.13 12.14 17.62
C PRO A 158 13.99 13.31 18.12
N SER A 159 15.01 13.76 17.37
CA SER A 159 15.81 14.94 17.71
C SER A 159 15.06 16.27 17.49
N ASP A 160 13.96 16.23 16.78
CA ASP A 160 13.11 17.39 16.49
C ASP A 160 12.00 17.59 17.54
N ILE A 161 11.96 16.75 18.57
CA ILE A 161 11.05 16.91 19.70
C ILE A 161 11.45 18.15 20.50
N ALA A 162 10.55 19.14 20.59
CA ALA A 162 10.70 20.36 21.37
C ALA A 162 10.24 20.17 22.82
N ALA A 163 9.15 19.40 23.04
CA ALA A 163 8.66 19.06 24.37
C ALA A 163 8.24 17.59 24.46
N ASN A 164 8.63 16.97 25.57
CA ASN A 164 8.34 15.57 25.88
C ASN A 164 7.95 15.46 27.37
N PRO A 165 6.73 15.90 27.74
CA PRO A 165 6.35 16.08 29.14
C PRO A 165 6.33 14.79 29.96
N LYS A 166 6.11 13.64 29.29
CA LYS A 166 6.12 12.30 29.94
C LYS A 166 7.48 11.59 29.82
N ASN A 167 8.51 12.27 29.31
CA ASN A 167 9.86 11.69 29.12
C ASN A 167 9.85 10.35 28.36
N ILE A 168 8.92 10.16 27.40
CA ILE A 168 8.83 8.92 26.63
C ILE A 168 10.14 8.64 25.91
N ARG A 169 10.47 7.36 25.79
CA ARG A 169 11.66 6.85 25.09
C ARG A 169 11.27 6.28 23.76
N ILE A 170 11.61 6.97 22.70
CA ILE A 170 11.26 6.58 21.33
C ILE A 170 12.38 5.75 20.71
N ARG A 171 12.04 4.59 20.18
CA ARG A 171 12.93 3.74 19.37
C ARG A 171 12.31 3.49 18.01
N ALA A 172 13.13 3.66 16.97
CA ALA A 172 12.73 3.34 15.61
C ALA A 172 13.08 1.87 15.30
N LEU A 173 12.12 1.13 14.75
CA LEU A 173 12.25 -0.27 14.35
C LEU A 173 11.68 -0.44 12.94
N GLU A 174 12.11 -1.49 12.25
CA GLU A 174 11.51 -1.86 10.96
C GLU A 174 10.00 -2.04 11.11
N ALA A 175 9.21 -1.40 10.22
CA ALA A 175 7.75 -1.33 10.33
C ALA A 175 7.08 -2.70 10.45
N ALA A 176 7.55 -3.70 9.69
CA ALA A 176 7.06 -5.08 9.74
C ALA A 176 7.25 -5.77 11.09
N THR A 177 8.14 -5.27 11.96
CA THR A 177 8.43 -5.87 13.27
C THR A 177 7.57 -5.30 14.39
N LEU A 178 6.97 -4.12 14.18
CA LEU A 178 6.26 -3.38 15.23
C LEU A 178 5.10 -4.15 15.87
N PRO A 179 4.25 -4.88 15.14
CA PRO A 179 3.19 -5.68 15.77
C PRO A 179 3.73 -6.77 16.70
N ARG A 180 4.91 -7.33 16.40
CA ARG A 180 5.51 -8.44 17.17
C ARG A 180 6.06 -8.01 18.51
N VAL A 181 6.39 -6.72 18.68
CA VAL A 181 6.93 -6.17 19.93
C VAL A 181 5.85 -5.49 20.78
N LEU A 182 4.60 -5.50 20.37
CA LEU A 182 3.50 -4.79 21.02
C LEU A 182 3.32 -5.17 22.51
N ASP A 183 3.54 -6.43 22.87
CA ASP A 183 3.48 -6.89 24.27
C ASP A 183 4.67 -6.39 25.14
N GLN A 184 5.78 -5.99 24.51
CA GLN A 184 7.02 -5.61 25.19
C GLN A 184 7.14 -4.11 25.44
N VAL A 185 6.36 -3.29 24.71
CA VAL A 185 6.40 -1.82 24.74
C VAL A 185 5.15 -1.24 25.38
N ASP A 186 5.16 0.03 25.68
CA ASP A 186 4.00 0.72 26.24
C ASP A 186 3.10 1.29 25.14
N LEU A 187 3.70 1.65 24.00
CA LEU A 187 2.97 2.13 22.81
C LEU A 187 3.77 1.76 21.54
N ALA A 188 3.05 1.32 20.50
CA ALA A 188 3.61 1.12 19.17
C ALA A 188 2.77 1.86 18.12
N LEU A 189 3.45 2.62 17.25
CA LEU A 189 2.83 3.28 16.11
C LEU A 189 3.02 2.40 14.88
N ILE A 190 1.92 1.86 14.35
CA ILE A 190 1.94 0.75 13.39
C ILE A 190 1.18 1.15 12.13
N ASN A 191 1.80 0.94 10.96
CA ASN A 191 1.14 1.09 9.67
C ASN A 191 -0.04 0.11 9.56
N THR A 192 -1.14 0.56 8.99
CA THR A 192 -2.41 -0.17 8.99
C THR A 192 -2.32 -1.52 8.27
N ASN A 193 -1.56 -1.62 7.17
CA ASN A 193 -1.34 -2.90 6.51
C ASN A 193 -0.73 -3.96 7.46
N TYR A 194 0.28 -3.60 8.25
CA TYR A 194 0.87 -4.52 9.23
C TYR A 194 -0.01 -4.74 10.46
N ALA A 195 -0.81 -3.75 10.84
CA ALA A 195 -1.82 -3.93 11.90
C ALA A 195 -2.88 -4.97 11.49
N LEU A 196 -3.42 -4.85 10.26
CA LEU A 196 -4.38 -5.79 9.69
C LEU A 196 -3.80 -7.21 9.57
N GLU A 197 -2.59 -7.34 9.05
CA GLU A 197 -1.89 -8.62 8.92
C GLU A 197 -1.67 -9.29 10.28
N ALA A 198 -1.45 -8.51 11.34
CA ALA A 198 -1.32 -8.99 12.70
C ALA A 198 -2.66 -9.24 13.41
N GLY A 199 -3.79 -9.05 12.74
CA GLY A 199 -5.14 -9.24 13.29
C GLY A 199 -5.62 -8.12 14.21
N LEU A 200 -4.98 -6.95 14.19
CA LEU A 200 -5.46 -5.75 14.85
C LEU A 200 -6.54 -5.07 13.99
N ASN A 201 -7.54 -4.51 14.64
CA ASN A 201 -8.55 -3.69 14.00
C ASN A 201 -8.21 -2.20 14.21
N PRO A 202 -7.75 -1.45 13.18
CA PRO A 202 -7.33 -0.07 13.33
C PRO A 202 -8.40 0.84 13.93
N THR A 203 -9.67 0.66 13.59
CA THR A 203 -10.76 1.49 14.08
C THR A 203 -11.22 1.14 15.50
N ALA A 204 -10.97 -0.10 15.97
CA ALA A 204 -11.40 -0.58 17.29
C ALA A 204 -10.24 -0.64 18.30
N ASP A 205 -9.02 -0.99 17.86
CA ASP A 205 -7.90 -1.29 18.76
C ASP A 205 -6.90 -0.13 18.89
N ALA A 206 -6.90 0.82 17.95
CA ALA A 206 -6.00 1.98 18.04
C ALA A 206 -6.46 2.94 19.15
N LEU A 207 -5.51 3.38 19.99
CA LEU A 207 -5.75 4.40 21.01
C LEU A 207 -5.90 5.80 20.39
N VAL A 208 -5.22 6.02 19.27
CA VAL A 208 -5.36 7.17 18.38
C VAL A 208 -5.08 6.73 16.96
N ILE A 209 -5.83 7.28 16.01
CA ILE A 209 -5.74 6.98 14.59
C ILE A 209 -5.81 8.29 13.78
N GLU A 210 -5.17 8.32 12.63
CA GLU A 210 -5.30 9.43 11.67
C GLU A 210 -6.73 9.60 11.16
N GLY A 211 -7.03 10.82 10.71
CA GLY A 211 -8.29 11.11 10.02
C GLY A 211 -8.29 10.64 8.57
N ALA A 212 -9.48 10.72 7.95
CA ALA A 212 -9.67 10.39 6.53
C ALA A 212 -9.00 11.39 5.56
N ASP A 213 -8.64 12.57 6.04
CA ASP A 213 -7.96 13.67 5.33
C ASP A 213 -6.43 13.48 5.25
N SER A 214 -5.95 12.26 5.50
CA SER A 214 -4.53 11.91 5.47
C SER A 214 -3.92 12.09 4.07
N PRO A 215 -2.76 12.75 3.93
CA PRO A 215 -2.09 12.94 2.64
C PRO A 215 -1.37 11.67 2.14
N TYR A 216 -1.40 10.60 2.92
CA TYR A 216 -0.65 9.36 2.67
C TYR A 216 -1.47 8.38 1.82
N VAL A 217 -1.90 8.83 0.63
CA VAL A 217 -2.61 7.98 -0.36
C VAL A 217 -1.67 6.88 -0.85
N ASN A 218 -2.10 5.64 -0.78
CA ASN A 218 -1.41 4.49 -1.36
C ASN A 218 -1.58 4.47 -2.88
N ILE A 219 -0.49 4.27 -3.58
CA ILE A 219 -0.35 4.49 -5.02
C ILE A 219 0.17 3.25 -5.76
N LEU A 220 -0.31 3.05 -6.98
CA LEU A 220 0.34 2.18 -7.96
C LEU A 220 1.57 2.92 -8.50
N VAL A 221 2.72 2.27 -8.49
CA VAL A 221 4.01 2.84 -8.91
C VAL A 221 4.61 2.00 -10.03
N ALA A 222 5.20 2.67 -11.01
CA ALA A 222 5.90 2.06 -12.14
C ALA A 222 7.20 2.82 -12.44
N ARG A 223 7.95 2.37 -13.43
CA ARG A 223 9.03 3.16 -14.01
C ARG A 223 8.46 4.15 -15.02
N SER A 224 9.19 5.23 -15.27
CA SER A 224 8.83 6.22 -16.29
C SER A 224 8.73 5.63 -17.71
N ASP A 225 9.49 4.53 -17.99
CA ASP A 225 9.51 3.88 -19.31
C ASP A 225 8.33 2.93 -19.57
N ASN A 226 7.55 2.52 -18.54
CA ASN A 226 6.42 1.61 -18.68
C ASN A 226 5.11 2.09 -18.04
N ALA A 227 5.10 3.24 -17.39
CA ALA A 227 3.92 3.79 -16.73
C ALA A 227 2.72 3.96 -17.68
N GLU A 228 2.97 4.31 -18.94
CA GLU A 228 1.95 4.54 -19.98
C GLU A 228 1.66 3.30 -20.84
N SER A 229 2.18 2.10 -20.49
CA SER A 229 1.87 0.87 -21.22
C SER A 229 0.38 0.50 -21.09
N ASP A 230 -0.17 -0.17 -22.11
CA ASP A 230 -1.59 -0.55 -22.14
C ASP A 230 -1.97 -1.40 -20.91
N ALA A 231 -1.15 -2.40 -20.57
CA ALA A 231 -1.37 -3.25 -19.40
C ALA A 231 -1.35 -2.46 -18.09
N MET A 232 -0.43 -1.48 -17.94
CA MET A 232 -0.35 -0.63 -16.74
C MET A 232 -1.57 0.27 -16.60
N GLN A 233 -2.03 0.87 -17.69
CA GLN A 233 -3.22 1.73 -17.69
C GLN A 233 -4.51 0.93 -17.42
N LYS A 234 -4.61 -0.31 -17.92
CA LYS A 234 -5.70 -1.23 -17.57
C LYS A 234 -5.69 -1.56 -16.08
N LEU A 235 -4.52 -1.86 -15.50
CA LEU A 235 -4.40 -2.08 -14.06
C LEU A 235 -4.82 -0.83 -13.27
N ALA A 236 -4.35 0.35 -13.66
CA ALA A 236 -4.73 1.61 -13.01
C ALA A 236 -6.24 1.85 -13.05
N ALA A 237 -6.87 1.63 -14.21
CA ALA A 237 -8.32 1.74 -14.36
C ALA A 237 -9.08 0.72 -13.51
N ALA A 238 -8.63 -0.53 -13.48
CA ALA A 238 -9.23 -1.58 -12.65
C ALA A 238 -9.14 -1.26 -11.16
N LEU A 239 -8.00 -0.74 -10.68
CA LEU A 239 -7.80 -0.35 -9.28
C LEU A 239 -8.70 0.84 -8.84
N ASN A 240 -9.15 1.66 -9.78
CA ASN A 240 -10.05 2.79 -9.56
C ASN A 240 -11.49 2.53 -10.02
N SER A 241 -11.86 1.26 -10.16
CA SER A 241 -13.22 0.87 -10.55
C SER A 241 -14.21 0.96 -9.38
N PRO A 242 -15.51 1.16 -9.66
CA PRO A 242 -16.56 1.10 -8.65
C PRO A 242 -16.61 -0.24 -7.90
N GLU A 243 -16.21 -1.33 -8.57
CA GLU A 243 -16.15 -2.67 -7.99
C GLU A 243 -15.05 -2.76 -6.91
N VAL A 244 -13.88 -2.15 -7.15
CA VAL A 244 -12.79 -2.06 -6.15
C VAL A 244 -13.21 -1.18 -4.98
N LYS A 245 -13.90 -0.06 -5.23
CA LYS A 245 -14.47 0.77 -4.17
C LYS A 245 -15.39 -0.05 -3.26
N ALA A 246 -16.36 -0.75 -3.86
CA ALA A 246 -17.28 -1.60 -3.10
C ALA A 246 -16.56 -2.72 -2.35
N PHE A 247 -15.57 -3.35 -2.96
CA PHE A 247 -14.74 -4.38 -2.31
C PHE A 247 -14.00 -3.84 -1.09
N ILE A 248 -13.38 -2.65 -1.18
CA ILE A 248 -12.67 -2.02 -0.07
C ILE A 248 -13.66 -1.69 1.06
N GLU A 249 -14.80 -1.07 0.75
CA GLU A 249 -15.81 -0.67 1.73
C GLU A 249 -16.42 -1.89 2.45
N GLU A 250 -16.74 -2.95 1.72
CA GLU A 250 -17.34 -4.17 2.28
C GLU A 250 -16.33 -4.96 3.12
N LYS A 251 -15.11 -5.16 2.59
CA LYS A 251 -14.12 -6.02 3.22
C LYS A 251 -13.47 -5.37 4.45
N TYR A 252 -13.10 -4.09 4.35
CA TYR A 252 -12.31 -3.42 5.38
C TYR A 252 -13.13 -2.50 6.28
N GLN A 253 -14.42 -2.24 5.99
CA GLN A 253 -15.38 -1.60 6.90
C GLN A 253 -14.86 -0.30 7.53
N GLY A 254 -14.21 0.56 6.73
CA GLY A 254 -13.66 1.83 7.17
C GLY A 254 -12.25 1.78 7.78
N GLN A 255 -11.61 0.60 7.85
CA GLN A 255 -10.22 0.46 8.29
C GLN A 255 -9.24 0.96 7.22
N ILE A 256 -9.62 0.92 5.97
CA ILE A 256 -9.00 1.61 4.82
C ILE A 256 -10.09 2.29 4.00
N LEU A 257 -9.72 3.36 3.30
CA LEU A 257 -10.67 4.25 2.64
C LEU A 257 -10.29 4.44 1.17
N PRO A 258 -11.18 4.15 0.20
CA PRO A 258 -10.92 4.46 -1.21
C PRO A 258 -10.79 5.98 -1.39
N THR A 259 -9.95 6.42 -2.35
CA THR A 259 -9.69 7.85 -2.63
C THR A 259 -10.21 8.30 -3.99
N PHE A 260 -11.02 7.49 -4.64
CA PHE A 260 -11.65 7.75 -5.93
C PHE A 260 -13.18 7.59 -5.84
N GLU A 261 -13.91 8.20 -6.79
CA GLU A 261 -15.39 8.22 -6.84
C GLU A 261 -16.00 6.94 -7.46
#